data_cc90e03b1b9bd3bfc4711bcb03dd0bd3
#
_entry.id   cc90e03b1b9bd3bfc4711bcb03dd0bd3
#
_cell.length_a   1.000
_cell.length_b   1.000
_cell.length_c   1.000
_cell.angle_alpha   90.00
_cell.angle_beta   90.00
_cell.angle_gamma   90.00
#
_symmetry.space_group_name_H-M   'P 1'
#
loop_
_entity.id
_entity.type
_entity.pdbx_description
1 polymer ?
#
loop_
_entity_poly.entity_id
_entity_poly.type
_entity_poly.pdbx_seq_one_letter_code
_entity_poly.pdbx_strand_id
1 'polypeptide(L)'
;SAESEVPVPQVLEAAICVARKQKGVEKQFDDKTLQAAHSQYRGRVGLQQVFLLAAASAGLPVGVGDRLSRSLMGDILRVMNQGGQNLQAAFSAVSLPGLLSNVANKELLMGFEDEDSSWQEVSDIKSVSDFKTVTSYRMLDNMEYEELGPGGKIKHGKLGEESFTRSVKTYAKMFALTYQMIVDDDLGAFDDVRNRLGRGSSRRLKRLVWTTFLSNHTTFWTTARTNYIEGGTTNLGTDGVGLTAGVKAFRQRKSPLITGEEATSQLTLGGRPTKLVVPPELEATADVLYASRNLNAVKASDANIHANKYRPIVVNELSDSAYGGGYSATAWYLFGENDKPIVTSFLNGQQSPTVESADADFSTLGVQFRGYHDFGCDQSEYMAGIKSKGAA
;
A
#
# COMPACT_ATOMS: atom_id res chain seq x y z
N SER A 1 -11.55 -39.81 24.15
CA SER A 1 -11.23 -38.47 23.78
C SER A 1 -10.32 -38.50 22.56
N ALA A 2 -10.88 -38.28 21.38
CA ALA A 2 -10.12 -38.15 20.14
C ALA A 2 -9.30 -36.85 20.24
N GLU A 3 -8.01 -36.96 20.43
CA GLU A 3 -7.07 -35.89 20.16
C GLU A 3 -7.17 -35.59 18.66
N SER A 4 -7.64 -34.41 18.30
CA SER A 4 -7.66 -33.96 16.91
C SER A 4 -6.20 -33.85 16.45
N GLU A 5 -5.74 -34.83 15.68
CA GLU A 5 -4.44 -34.77 15.02
C GLU A 5 -4.40 -33.54 14.13
N VAL A 6 -3.37 -32.71 14.31
CA VAL A 6 -3.16 -31.52 13.48
C VAL A 6 -2.91 -31.99 12.03
N PRO A 7 -3.56 -31.40 11.01
CA PRO A 7 -3.40 -31.82 9.63
C PRO A 7 -1.92 -31.76 9.20
N VAL A 8 -1.42 -32.84 8.61
CA VAL A 8 -0.01 -32.96 8.16
C VAL A 8 0.46 -31.77 7.30
N PRO A 9 -0.34 -31.19 6.39
CA PRO A 9 0.06 -30.01 5.61
C PRO A 9 0.35 -28.77 6.46
N GLN A 10 -0.43 -28.53 7.53
CA GLN A 10 -0.21 -27.39 8.42
C GLN A 10 1.07 -27.56 9.25
N VAL A 11 1.36 -28.79 9.68
CA VAL A 11 2.60 -29.11 10.40
C VAL A 11 3.82 -28.92 9.50
N LEU A 12 3.74 -29.32 8.25
CA LEU A 12 4.81 -29.15 7.27
C LEU A 12 5.03 -27.66 6.92
N GLU A 13 3.95 -26.91 6.75
CA GLU A 13 4.01 -25.46 6.53
C GLU A 13 4.67 -24.73 7.71
N ALA A 14 4.26 -25.06 8.93
CA ALA A 14 4.88 -24.56 10.16
C ALA A 14 6.36 -24.97 10.25
N ALA A 15 6.71 -26.21 9.91
CA ALA A 15 8.09 -26.69 9.93
C ALA A 15 8.99 -25.91 8.94
N ILE A 16 8.48 -25.59 7.75
CA ILE A 16 9.21 -24.76 6.78
C ILE A 16 9.41 -23.34 7.33
N CYS A 17 8.38 -22.72 7.91
CA CYS A 17 8.46 -21.38 8.47
C CYS A 17 9.43 -21.33 9.69
N VAL A 18 9.42 -22.35 10.55
CA VAL A 18 10.32 -22.48 11.70
C VAL A 18 11.78 -22.72 11.26
N ALA A 19 12.01 -23.62 10.30
CA ALA A 19 13.36 -23.91 9.77
C ALA A 19 14.03 -22.63 9.23
N ARG A 20 13.23 -21.68 8.77
CA ARG A 20 13.66 -20.39 8.21
C ARG A 20 13.78 -19.27 9.23
N LYS A 21 13.45 -19.52 10.49
CA LYS A 21 13.44 -18.49 11.54
C LYS A 21 12.57 -17.28 11.15
N GLN A 22 11.45 -17.53 10.48
CA GLN A 22 10.50 -16.49 10.05
C GLN A 22 9.99 -15.72 11.28
N LYS A 23 9.94 -14.39 11.20
CA LYS A 23 9.41 -13.58 12.30
C LYS A 23 7.89 -13.75 12.40
N GLY A 24 7.38 -13.89 13.62
CA GLY A 24 5.93 -13.93 13.86
C GLY A 24 5.28 -15.29 13.58
N VAL A 25 6.02 -16.38 13.43
CA VAL A 25 5.49 -17.73 13.25
C VAL A 25 4.53 -18.12 14.38
N GLU A 26 4.82 -17.69 15.60
CA GLU A 26 3.98 -17.90 16.80
C GLU A 26 2.60 -17.23 16.71
N LYS A 27 2.44 -16.22 15.86
CA LYS A 27 1.16 -15.55 15.60
C LYS A 27 0.35 -16.21 14.48
N GLN A 28 0.99 -17.03 13.67
CA GLN A 28 0.40 -17.64 12.48
C GLN A 28 -0.04 -19.09 12.70
N PHE A 29 0.57 -19.78 13.64
CA PHE A 29 0.28 -21.17 13.96
C PHE A 29 0.02 -21.34 15.46
N ASP A 30 -0.82 -22.30 15.79
CA ASP A 30 -1.06 -22.66 17.18
C ASP A 30 0.11 -23.45 17.79
N ASP A 31 0.23 -23.44 19.12
CA ASP A 31 1.33 -24.09 19.85
C ASP A 31 1.42 -25.58 19.57
N LYS A 32 0.30 -26.28 19.35
CA LYS A 32 0.27 -27.70 19.01
C LYS A 32 0.91 -27.97 17.66
N THR A 33 0.61 -27.16 16.67
CA THR A 33 1.19 -27.24 15.32
C THR A 33 2.68 -26.97 15.36
N LEU A 34 3.11 -25.97 16.11
CA LEU A 34 4.54 -25.65 16.28
C LEU A 34 5.31 -26.76 17.01
N GLN A 35 4.74 -27.35 18.07
CA GLN A 35 5.33 -28.48 18.77
C GLN A 35 5.43 -29.73 17.87
N ALA A 36 4.38 -30.03 17.09
CA ALA A 36 4.39 -31.10 16.11
C ALA A 36 5.46 -30.87 15.03
N ALA A 37 5.58 -29.65 14.52
CA ALA A 37 6.61 -29.28 13.56
C ALA A 37 8.02 -29.44 14.11
N HIS A 38 8.27 -29.01 15.35
CA HIS A 38 9.55 -29.20 16.03
C HIS A 38 9.89 -30.66 16.31
N SER A 39 8.92 -31.47 16.74
CA SER A 39 9.14 -32.87 17.06
C SER A 39 9.41 -33.74 15.83
N GLN A 40 8.63 -33.49 14.73
CA GLN A 40 8.73 -34.31 13.51
C GLN A 40 9.91 -33.89 12.63
N TYR A 41 10.19 -32.61 12.50
CA TYR A 41 11.17 -32.09 11.53
C TYR A 41 12.43 -31.47 12.14
N ARG A 42 12.47 -31.29 13.45
CA ARG A 42 13.63 -30.75 14.20
C ARG A 42 14.25 -29.47 13.61
N GLY A 43 13.43 -28.65 12.98
CA GLY A 43 13.86 -27.40 12.34
C GLY A 43 14.75 -27.54 11.09
N ARG A 44 14.78 -28.72 10.47
CA ARG A 44 15.61 -29.03 9.30
C ARG A 44 14.75 -29.55 8.15
N VAL A 45 13.98 -28.68 7.53
CA VAL A 45 13.21 -29.00 6.33
C VAL A 45 13.80 -28.23 5.17
N GLY A 46 14.41 -28.92 4.20
CA GLY A 46 14.89 -28.37 2.96
C GLY A 46 13.85 -28.46 1.83
N LEU A 47 14.03 -27.68 0.75
CA LEU A 47 13.20 -27.80 -0.45
C LEU A 47 13.20 -29.20 -1.01
N GLN A 48 14.38 -29.83 -1.08
CA GLN A 48 14.54 -31.20 -1.55
C GLN A 48 13.65 -32.17 -0.76
N GLN A 49 13.63 -32.05 0.58
CA GLN A 49 12.80 -32.91 1.44
C GLN A 49 11.29 -32.69 1.21
N VAL A 50 10.87 -31.45 0.97
CA VAL A 50 9.48 -31.15 0.66
C VAL A 50 9.04 -31.81 -0.66
N PHE A 51 9.89 -31.78 -1.67
CA PHE A 51 9.61 -32.45 -2.95
C PHE A 51 9.62 -33.98 -2.81
N LEU A 52 10.51 -34.56 -2.04
CA LEU A 52 10.55 -36.00 -1.77
C LEU A 52 9.33 -36.48 -0.97
N LEU A 53 8.90 -35.73 0.03
CA LEU A 53 7.68 -36.01 0.78
C LEU A 53 6.42 -35.95 -0.13
N ALA A 54 6.39 -34.99 -1.03
CA ALA A 54 5.30 -34.89 -2.01
C ALA A 54 5.32 -36.07 -3.00
N ALA A 55 6.50 -36.49 -3.44
CA ALA A 55 6.66 -37.67 -4.30
C ALA A 55 6.18 -38.96 -3.60
N ALA A 56 6.58 -39.15 -2.34
CA ALA A 56 6.17 -40.28 -1.54
C ALA A 56 4.65 -40.30 -1.34
N SER A 57 4.05 -39.15 -1.08
CA SER A 57 2.59 -39.03 -0.93
C SER A 57 1.83 -39.26 -2.24
N ALA A 58 2.47 -39.00 -3.38
CA ALA A 58 1.94 -39.30 -4.71
C ALA A 58 2.07 -40.77 -5.11
N GLY A 59 2.63 -41.60 -4.22
CA GLY A 59 2.81 -43.04 -4.48
C GLY A 59 4.07 -43.37 -5.31
N LEU A 60 4.96 -42.43 -5.50
CA LEU A 60 6.25 -42.70 -6.12
C LEU A 60 7.15 -43.42 -5.12
N PRO A 61 7.94 -44.44 -5.55
CA PRO A 61 8.78 -45.24 -4.65
C PRO A 61 10.04 -44.46 -4.26
N VAL A 62 9.88 -43.52 -3.31
CA VAL A 62 10.96 -42.66 -2.80
C VAL A 62 11.02 -42.70 -1.29
N GLY A 63 12.23 -42.79 -0.75
CA GLY A 63 12.53 -42.69 0.69
C GLY A 63 12.85 -41.24 1.10
N VAL A 64 12.55 -40.91 2.36
CA VAL A 64 12.83 -39.56 2.94
C VAL A 64 14.32 -39.18 2.93
N GLY A 65 15.22 -40.14 2.70
CA GLY A 65 16.69 -39.96 2.62
C GLY A 65 17.25 -39.96 1.20
N ASP A 66 16.40 -40.12 0.20
CA ASP A 66 16.86 -40.16 -1.20
C ASP A 66 17.28 -38.79 -1.70
N ARG A 67 18.13 -38.77 -2.73
CA ARG A 67 18.49 -37.53 -3.44
C ARG A 67 17.56 -37.32 -4.61
N LEU A 68 17.15 -36.07 -4.80
CA LEU A 68 16.32 -35.67 -5.92
C LEU A 68 17.11 -35.79 -7.24
N SER A 69 16.77 -36.82 -8.04
CA SER A 69 17.36 -37.00 -9.37
C SER A 69 16.55 -36.25 -10.43
N ARG A 70 17.16 -35.98 -11.59
CA ARG A 70 16.48 -35.31 -12.71
C ARG A 70 15.29 -36.10 -13.24
N SER A 71 15.38 -37.44 -13.28
CA SER A 71 14.28 -38.33 -13.68
C SER A 71 13.13 -38.25 -12.70
N LEU A 72 13.44 -38.34 -11.39
CA LEU A 72 12.46 -38.27 -10.32
C LEU A 72 11.73 -36.91 -10.31
N MET A 73 12.45 -35.82 -10.53
CA MET A 73 11.84 -34.49 -10.68
C MET A 73 10.89 -34.42 -11.86
N GLY A 74 11.26 -35.02 -12.99
CA GLY A 74 10.37 -35.13 -14.15
C GLY A 74 9.09 -35.92 -13.86
N ASP A 75 9.20 -37.01 -13.07
CA ASP A 75 8.04 -37.79 -12.65
C ASP A 75 7.16 -37.04 -11.65
N ILE A 76 7.76 -36.36 -10.69
CA ILE A 76 7.02 -35.49 -9.75
C ILE A 76 6.26 -34.40 -10.50
N LEU A 77 6.89 -33.69 -11.42
CA LEU A 77 6.26 -32.64 -12.21
C LEU A 77 5.17 -33.20 -13.14
N ARG A 78 5.37 -34.41 -13.69
CA ARG A 78 4.34 -35.09 -14.51
C ARG A 78 3.11 -35.45 -13.68
N VAL A 79 3.30 -35.99 -12.48
CA VAL A 79 2.20 -36.35 -11.56
C VAL A 79 1.49 -35.10 -11.09
N MET A 80 2.21 -34.02 -10.83
CA MET A 80 1.62 -32.72 -10.46
C MET A 80 0.77 -32.12 -11.61
N ASN A 81 1.22 -32.24 -12.86
CA ASN A 81 0.55 -31.68 -14.02
C ASN A 81 -0.64 -32.51 -14.50
N GLN A 82 -0.67 -33.81 -14.25
CA GLN A 82 -1.77 -34.68 -14.65
C GLN A 82 -3.00 -34.59 -13.72
N GLY A 83 -2.99 -33.73 -12.70
CA GLY A 83 -4.11 -33.51 -11.78
C GLY A 83 -4.54 -34.81 -11.07
N GLY A 84 -3.56 -35.67 -10.75
CA GLY A 84 -3.81 -37.02 -10.23
C GLY A 84 -4.67 -36.99 -8.99
N GLN A 85 -5.87 -37.58 -9.05
CA GLN A 85 -6.82 -37.76 -7.95
C GLN A 85 -6.18 -38.44 -6.73
N ASN A 86 -5.05 -39.13 -6.89
CA ASN A 86 -4.29 -39.79 -5.83
C ASN A 86 -3.49 -38.81 -4.96
N LEU A 87 -3.11 -37.64 -5.44
CA LEU A 87 -2.46 -36.60 -4.62
C LEU A 87 -3.42 -35.95 -3.64
N GLN A 88 -4.71 -35.86 -3.99
CA GLN A 88 -5.75 -35.36 -3.10
C GLN A 88 -6.07 -36.32 -1.95
N ALA A 89 -5.83 -37.60 -2.12
CA ALA A 89 -6.11 -38.59 -1.09
C ALA A 89 -5.03 -38.67 0.01
N ALA A 90 -3.78 -38.30 -0.30
CA ALA A 90 -2.65 -38.36 0.62
C ALA A 90 -2.45 -37.06 1.44
N PHE A 91 -2.76 -35.93 0.86
CA PHE A 91 -2.86 -34.65 1.56
C PHE A 91 -4.31 -34.18 1.50
N SER A 92 -5.07 -34.46 2.51
CA SER A 92 -6.52 -34.27 2.56
C SER A 92 -6.98 -32.79 2.46
N ALA A 93 -6.50 -32.01 1.50
CA ALA A 93 -6.97 -30.72 1.02
C ALA A 93 -5.91 -29.76 0.45
N VAL A 94 -4.60 -30.03 0.53
CA VAL A 94 -3.56 -29.09 0.07
C VAL A 94 -2.55 -29.80 -0.84
N SER A 95 -2.51 -29.43 -2.12
CA SER A 95 -1.47 -29.89 -3.05
C SER A 95 -0.10 -29.27 -2.71
N LEU A 96 1.02 -29.90 -3.11
CA LEU A 96 2.35 -29.33 -2.94
C LEU A 96 2.47 -27.90 -3.52
N PRO A 97 1.94 -27.62 -4.73
CA PRO A 97 1.86 -26.23 -5.22
C PRO A 97 1.11 -25.31 -4.27
N GLY A 98 0.02 -25.75 -3.68
CA GLY A 98 -0.75 -24.97 -2.71
C GLY A 98 0.03 -24.69 -1.42
N LEU A 99 0.76 -25.68 -0.88
CA LEU A 99 1.61 -25.52 0.29
C LEU A 99 2.73 -24.48 0.04
N LEU A 100 3.43 -24.63 -1.08
CA LEU A 100 4.49 -23.69 -1.47
C LEU A 100 3.93 -22.30 -1.74
N SER A 101 2.73 -22.20 -2.32
CA SER A 101 2.04 -20.93 -2.53
C SER A 101 1.66 -20.27 -1.20
N ASN A 102 1.18 -21.03 -0.21
CA ASN A 102 0.84 -20.48 1.12
C ASN A 102 2.07 -19.92 1.85
N VAL A 103 3.17 -20.67 1.84
CA VAL A 103 4.45 -20.18 2.41
C VAL A 103 4.94 -18.96 1.65
N ALA A 104 4.84 -18.97 0.31
CA ALA A 104 5.21 -17.84 -0.51
C ALA A 104 4.38 -16.59 -0.23
N ASN A 105 3.07 -16.73 -0.03
CA ASN A 105 2.18 -15.62 0.32
C ASN A 105 2.54 -15.00 1.67
N LYS A 106 2.87 -15.80 2.68
CA LYS A 106 3.26 -15.30 4.00
C LYS A 106 4.53 -14.45 3.95
N GLU A 107 5.53 -14.89 3.22
CA GLU A 107 6.79 -14.15 3.09
C GLU A 107 6.68 -12.93 2.18
N LEU A 108 5.87 -13.04 1.14
CA LEU A 108 5.55 -11.91 0.27
C LEU A 108 4.84 -10.80 1.06
N LEU A 109 3.91 -11.17 1.97
CA LEU A 109 3.23 -10.21 2.83
C LEU A 109 4.22 -9.50 3.75
N MET A 110 5.16 -10.23 4.36
CA MET A 110 6.22 -9.60 5.17
C MET A 110 7.06 -8.61 4.37
N GLY A 111 7.47 -8.98 3.16
CA GLY A 111 8.20 -8.07 2.28
C GLY A 111 7.37 -6.86 1.84
N PHE A 112 6.07 -7.01 1.70
CA PHE A 112 5.15 -5.92 1.38
C PHE A 112 5.01 -4.93 2.55
N GLU A 113 4.90 -5.42 3.78
CA GLU A 113 4.76 -4.63 5.00
C GLU A 113 6.05 -3.94 5.45
N ASP A 114 7.22 -4.46 5.03
CA ASP A 114 8.54 -3.90 5.39
C ASP A 114 8.85 -2.57 4.67
N GLU A 115 8.10 -2.22 3.64
CA GLU A 115 8.28 -0.97 2.90
C GLU A 115 7.50 0.19 3.53
N ASP A 116 8.00 1.41 3.28
CA ASP A 116 7.41 2.64 3.79
C ASP A 116 5.95 2.83 3.34
N SER A 117 5.07 3.06 4.32
CA SER A 117 3.63 3.26 4.15
C SER A 117 3.21 4.74 4.14
N SER A 118 4.13 5.67 3.93
CA SER A 118 3.86 7.13 3.92
C SER A 118 2.73 7.55 2.96
N TRP A 119 2.52 6.78 1.90
CA TRP A 119 1.43 7.00 0.94
C TRP A 119 0.03 6.93 1.58
N GLN A 120 -0.15 6.18 2.68
CA GLN A 120 -1.43 6.06 3.39
C GLN A 120 -1.86 7.37 4.07
N GLU A 121 -0.92 8.24 4.34
CA GLU A 121 -1.19 9.54 4.97
C GLU A 121 -1.92 10.51 4.03
N VAL A 122 -1.74 10.33 2.73
CA VAL A 122 -2.34 11.19 1.68
C VAL A 122 -3.37 10.46 0.82
N SER A 123 -3.56 9.15 1.01
CA SER A 123 -4.46 8.33 0.20
C SER A 123 -5.56 7.68 1.03
N ASP A 124 -6.81 7.84 0.59
CA ASP A 124 -7.96 7.10 1.11
C ASP A 124 -8.06 5.74 0.41
N ILE A 125 -8.44 4.70 1.16
CA ILE A 125 -8.50 3.33 0.66
C ILE A 125 -9.95 2.98 0.35
N LYS A 126 -10.20 2.56 -0.89
CA LYS A 126 -11.52 2.11 -1.35
C LYS A 126 -11.45 0.71 -1.95
N SER A 127 -12.55 -0.01 -1.86
CA SER A 127 -12.73 -1.29 -2.54
C SER A 127 -13.53 -1.11 -3.82
N VAL A 128 -13.17 -1.84 -4.87
CA VAL A 128 -13.93 -1.97 -6.12
C VAL A 128 -14.11 -3.45 -6.45
N SER A 129 -15.20 -3.78 -7.11
CA SER A 129 -15.56 -5.17 -7.42
C SER A 129 -15.15 -5.62 -8.83
N ASP A 130 -14.82 -4.68 -9.71
CA ASP A 130 -14.45 -4.95 -11.09
C ASP A 130 -13.39 -3.98 -11.61
N PHE A 131 -12.91 -4.21 -12.85
CA PHE A 131 -11.92 -3.37 -13.52
C PHE A 131 -12.53 -2.19 -14.29
N LYS A 132 -13.84 -2.02 -14.24
CA LYS A 132 -14.50 -0.89 -14.90
C LYS A 132 -14.22 0.39 -14.14
N THR A 133 -14.26 1.49 -14.87
CA THR A 133 -14.17 2.81 -14.25
C THR A 133 -15.41 3.06 -13.39
N VAL A 134 -15.20 3.23 -12.10
CA VAL A 134 -16.25 3.60 -11.14
C VAL A 134 -16.28 5.11 -11.02
N THR A 135 -17.45 5.71 -11.22
CA THR A 135 -17.65 7.14 -11.02
C THR A 135 -18.36 7.37 -9.70
N SER A 136 -17.75 8.17 -8.85
CA SER A 136 -18.35 8.67 -7.61
C SER A 136 -18.80 10.10 -7.82
N TYR A 137 -19.99 10.44 -7.33
CA TYR A 137 -20.56 11.78 -7.44
C TYR A 137 -20.56 12.43 -6.07
N ARG A 138 -20.23 13.71 -6.05
CA ARG A 138 -20.45 14.60 -4.92
C ARG A 138 -21.51 15.60 -5.29
N MET A 139 -22.57 15.68 -4.48
CA MET A 139 -23.56 16.72 -4.61
C MET A 139 -23.03 17.98 -3.92
N LEU A 140 -23.10 19.06 -4.65
CA LEU A 140 -22.84 20.41 -4.15
C LEU A 140 -24.19 21.08 -3.94
N ASP A 141 -24.39 21.71 -2.81
CA ASP A 141 -25.61 22.45 -2.55
C ASP A 141 -25.31 23.89 -2.13
N ASN A 142 -26.25 24.75 -2.43
CA ASN A 142 -26.33 26.09 -1.91
C ASN A 142 -27.73 26.26 -1.31
N MET A 143 -27.92 25.63 -0.12
CA MET A 143 -29.20 25.62 0.60
C MET A 143 -29.18 26.58 1.79
N GLU A 144 -28.31 27.60 1.77
CA GLU A 144 -28.32 28.65 2.77
C GLU A 144 -29.62 29.48 2.64
N TYR A 145 -30.31 29.68 3.75
CA TYR A 145 -31.53 30.47 3.75
C TYR A 145 -31.22 31.96 3.63
N GLU A 146 -31.91 32.60 2.69
CA GLU A 146 -31.84 34.05 2.52
C GLU A 146 -32.95 34.73 3.31
N GLU A 147 -32.66 35.93 3.80
CA GLU A 147 -33.69 36.77 4.43
C GLU A 147 -34.81 37.10 3.47
N LEU A 148 -36.04 36.80 3.86
CA LEU A 148 -37.23 37.10 3.07
C LEU A 148 -37.84 38.38 3.57
N GLY A 149 -37.73 39.46 2.79
CA GLY A 149 -38.41 40.72 3.06
C GLY A 149 -39.93 40.64 2.89
N PRO A 150 -40.68 41.57 3.44
CA PRO A 150 -42.14 41.60 3.29
C PRO A 150 -42.57 41.63 1.79
N GLY A 151 -43.23 40.56 1.34
CA GLY A 151 -43.62 40.37 -0.05
C GLY A 151 -42.54 39.83 -0.99
N GLY A 152 -41.38 39.39 -0.44
CA GLY A 152 -40.31 38.77 -1.21
C GLY A 152 -40.68 37.39 -1.73
N LYS A 153 -40.06 36.97 -2.84
CA LYS A 153 -40.20 35.61 -3.39
C LYS A 153 -39.10 34.71 -2.85
N ILE A 154 -39.45 33.49 -2.43
CA ILE A 154 -38.50 32.45 -2.07
C ILE A 154 -37.73 32.05 -3.33
N LYS A 155 -36.40 32.09 -3.26
CA LYS A 155 -35.55 31.63 -4.34
C LYS A 155 -35.30 30.12 -4.23
N HIS A 156 -35.15 29.45 -5.34
CA HIS A 156 -34.77 28.05 -5.37
C HIS A 156 -33.27 27.92 -5.15
N GLY A 157 -32.88 27.04 -4.25
CA GLY A 157 -31.47 26.60 -4.11
C GLY A 157 -31.02 25.82 -5.35
N LYS A 158 -29.77 25.94 -5.71
CA LYS A 158 -29.14 25.16 -6.80
C LYS A 158 -28.38 23.99 -6.29
N LEU A 159 -28.44 22.89 -7.05
CA LEU A 159 -27.66 21.69 -6.85
C LEU A 159 -26.64 21.60 -7.99
N GLY A 160 -25.41 21.30 -7.65
CA GLY A 160 -24.34 20.97 -8.58
C GLY A 160 -23.84 19.54 -8.34
N GLU A 161 -23.15 19.00 -9.33
CA GLU A 161 -22.51 17.69 -9.24
C GLU A 161 -21.04 17.81 -9.60
N GLU A 162 -20.19 17.13 -8.84
CA GLU A 162 -18.81 16.84 -9.21
C GLU A 162 -18.62 15.34 -9.29
N SER A 163 -17.88 14.88 -10.29
CA SER A 163 -17.60 13.46 -10.47
C SER A 163 -16.13 13.17 -10.34
N PHE A 164 -15.82 12.06 -9.68
CA PHE A 164 -14.47 11.51 -9.51
C PHE A 164 -14.44 10.09 -10.06
N THR A 165 -13.52 9.81 -10.96
CA THR A 165 -13.37 8.50 -11.55
C THR A 165 -12.24 7.75 -10.88
N ARG A 166 -12.38 6.44 -10.76
CA ARG A 166 -11.34 5.54 -10.27
C ARG A 166 -11.35 4.24 -11.05
N SER A 167 -10.18 3.68 -11.26
CA SER A 167 -9.99 2.44 -11.99
C SER A 167 -8.88 1.60 -11.36
N VAL A 168 -8.94 0.29 -11.54
CA VAL A 168 -7.96 -0.67 -11.04
C VAL A 168 -7.28 -1.35 -12.21
N LYS A 169 -5.99 -1.66 -12.05
CA LYS A 169 -5.17 -2.40 -13.03
C LYS A 169 -4.39 -3.49 -12.33
N THR A 170 -4.15 -4.60 -13.04
CA THR A 170 -3.32 -5.69 -12.55
C THR A 170 -1.84 -5.40 -12.76
N TYR A 171 -1.06 -5.56 -11.72
CA TYR A 171 0.40 -5.53 -11.76
C TYR A 171 0.93 -6.89 -11.37
N ALA A 172 1.77 -7.49 -12.20
CA ALA A 172 2.26 -8.85 -11.99
C ALA A 172 3.74 -9.00 -12.33
N LYS A 173 4.38 -9.97 -11.68
CA LYS A 173 5.73 -10.44 -11.97
C LYS A 173 5.78 -11.96 -11.81
N MET A 174 6.60 -12.61 -12.62
CA MET A 174 6.87 -14.05 -12.54
C MET A 174 8.31 -14.30 -12.07
N PHE A 175 8.51 -15.43 -11.40
CA PHE A 175 9.82 -16.01 -11.18
C PHE A 175 9.75 -17.54 -11.30
N ALA A 176 10.87 -18.16 -11.64
CA ALA A 176 10.97 -19.60 -11.77
C ALA A 176 11.96 -20.16 -10.74
N LEU A 177 11.56 -21.24 -10.07
CA LEU A 177 12.43 -22.05 -9.25
C LEU A 177 13.01 -23.13 -10.15
N THR A 178 14.31 -23.03 -10.49
CA THR A 178 14.95 -23.96 -11.39
C THR A 178 15.28 -25.27 -10.70
N TYR A 179 15.46 -26.35 -11.49
CA TYR A 179 15.91 -27.65 -10.99
C TYR A 179 17.22 -27.55 -10.20
N GLN A 180 18.18 -26.75 -10.65
CA GLN A 180 19.44 -26.55 -9.94
C GLN A 180 19.23 -25.97 -8.53
N MET A 181 18.42 -24.92 -8.42
CA MET A 181 18.09 -24.31 -7.11
C MET A 181 17.42 -25.29 -6.14
N ILE A 182 16.60 -26.21 -6.70
CA ILE A 182 15.93 -27.23 -5.88
C ILE A 182 16.94 -28.31 -5.41
N VAL A 183 17.83 -28.76 -6.30
CA VAL A 183 18.83 -29.79 -6.00
C VAL A 183 19.92 -29.27 -5.07
N ASP A 184 20.36 -28.04 -5.25
CA ASP A 184 21.35 -27.38 -4.41
C ASP A 184 20.75 -26.98 -3.04
N ASP A 185 19.45 -27.22 -2.86
CA ASP A 185 18.68 -26.91 -1.65
C ASP A 185 18.82 -25.44 -1.21
N ASP A 186 18.85 -24.53 -2.20
CA ASP A 186 19.04 -23.11 -2.00
C ASP A 186 17.71 -22.44 -1.57
N LEU A 187 17.30 -22.75 -0.33
CA LEU A 187 16.15 -22.15 0.30
C LEU A 187 16.29 -20.63 0.44
N GLY A 188 17.53 -20.17 0.70
CA GLY A 188 17.79 -18.74 0.87
C GLY A 188 17.51 -17.93 -0.38
N ALA A 189 17.90 -18.42 -1.55
CA ALA A 189 17.61 -17.77 -2.82
C ALA A 189 16.09 -17.70 -3.11
N PHE A 190 15.37 -18.78 -2.78
CA PHE A 190 13.92 -18.82 -2.95
C PHE A 190 13.19 -17.80 -2.05
N ASP A 191 13.64 -17.61 -0.83
CA ASP A 191 13.09 -16.64 0.13
C ASP A 191 13.37 -15.21 -0.29
N ASP A 192 14.60 -14.94 -0.71
CA ASP A 192 15.01 -13.60 -1.14
C ASP A 192 14.17 -13.13 -2.34
N VAL A 193 13.90 -14.01 -3.30
CA VAL A 193 13.07 -13.67 -4.47
C VAL A 193 11.63 -13.31 -4.06
N ARG A 194 11.04 -14.03 -3.11
CA ARG A 194 9.66 -13.76 -2.65
C ARG A 194 9.55 -12.45 -1.89
N ASN A 195 10.48 -12.22 -0.96
CA ASN A 195 10.58 -10.93 -0.28
C ASN A 195 10.73 -9.77 -1.27
N ARG A 196 11.56 -9.94 -2.30
CA ARG A 196 11.74 -8.94 -3.36
C ARG A 196 10.48 -8.71 -4.18
N LEU A 197 9.66 -9.75 -4.41
CA LEU A 197 8.35 -9.58 -5.06
C LEU A 197 7.39 -8.77 -4.20
N GLY A 198 7.31 -9.05 -2.89
CA GLY A 198 6.50 -8.29 -1.95
C GLY A 198 6.90 -6.82 -1.91
N ARG A 199 8.19 -6.55 -1.70
CA ARG A 199 8.75 -5.19 -1.76
C ARG A 199 8.51 -4.52 -3.12
N GLY A 200 8.64 -5.28 -4.22
CA GLY A 200 8.39 -4.78 -5.57
C GLY A 200 6.96 -4.31 -5.78
N SER A 201 5.98 -5.04 -5.22
CA SER A 201 4.56 -4.64 -5.23
C SER A 201 4.34 -3.37 -4.42
N SER A 202 4.86 -3.30 -3.19
CA SER A 202 4.74 -2.12 -2.32
C SER A 202 5.38 -0.88 -2.95
N ARG A 203 6.58 -1.02 -3.51
CA ARG A 203 7.27 0.07 -4.23
C ARG A 203 6.48 0.54 -5.46
N ARG A 204 5.84 -0.39 -6.19
CA ARG A 204 5.00 -0.02 -7.32
C ARG A 204 3.76 0.76 -6.88
N LEU A 205 3.12 0.33 -5.79
CA LEU A 205 1.99 1.02 -5.19
C LEU A 205 2.38 2.43 -4.73
N LYS A 206 3.44 2.54 -3.93
CA LYS A 206 3.99 3.81 -3.46
C LYS A 206 4.31 4.75 -4.64
N ARG A 207 5.01 4.22 -5.66
CA ARG A 207 5.34 4.99 -6.85
C ARG A 207 4.10 5.49 -7.58
N LEU A 208 3.07 4.66 -7.71
CA LEU A 208 1.83 5.05 -8.37
C LEU A 208 1.13 6.17 -7.61
N VAL A 209 1.02 6.08 -6.27
CA VAL A 209 0.40 7.11 -5.43
C VAL A 209 1.11 8.44 -5.59
N TRP A 210 2.44 8.48 -5.43
CA TRP A 210 3.19 9.74 -5.52
C TRP A 210 3.25 10.29 -6.95
N THR A 211 3.30 9.42 -7.97
CA THR A 211 3.17 9.88 -9.36
C THR A 211 1.80 10.51 -9.62
N THR A 212 0.73 9.90 -9.10
CA THR A 212 -0.62 10.46 -9.21
C THR A 212 -0.76 11.76 -8.42
N PHE A 213 -0.18 11.84 -7.23
CA PHE A 213 -0.18 13.05 -6.41
C PHE A 213 0.50 14.23 -7.10
N LEU A 214 1.66 13.99 -7.74
CA LEU A 214 2.43 15.01 -8.45
C LEU A 214 1.95 15.24 -9.89
N SER A 215 1.06 14.40 -10.41
CA SER A 215 0.45 14.62 -11.72
C SER A 215 -0.57 15.78 -11.66
N ASN A 216 -0.87 16.37 -12.81
CA ASN A 216 -1.89 17.43 -12.93
C ASN A 216 -1.74 18.56 -11.89
N HIS A 217 -0.53 18.81 -11.41
CA HIS A 217 -0.26 19.75 -10.31
C HIS A 217 -0.74 21.17 -10.61
N THR A 218 -0.83 21.58 -11.88
CA THR A 218 -1.29 22.88 -12.32
C THR A 218 -2.82 23.00 -12.38
N THR A 219 -3.53 21.89 -12.43
CA THR A 219 -4.99 21.86 -12.49
C THR A 219 -5.63 21.40 -11.20
N PHE A 220 -4.92 20.59 -10.42
CA PHE A 220 -5.39 20.09 -9.13
C PHE A 220 -5.20 21.13 -8.01
N TRP A 221 -4.01 21.75 -7.96
CA TRP A 221 -3.66 22.81 -7.00
C TRP A 221 -3.70 24.16 -7.68
N THR A 222 -4.75 24.93 -7.42
CA THR A 222 -4.96 26.24 -8.06
C THR A 222 -5.48 27.28 -7.09
N THR A 223 -5.12 28.54 -7.31
CA THR A 223 -5.65 29.67 -6.54
C THR A 223 -7.17 29.81 -6.67
N ALA A 224 -7.72 29.47 -7.86
CA ALA A 224 -9.16 29.47 -8.10
C ALA A 224 -9.93 28.46 -7.22
N ARG A 225 -9.29 27.33 -6.87
CA ARG A 225 -9.84 26.32 -5.94
C ARG A 225 -9.56 26.63 -4.48
N THR A 226 -8.90 27.73 -4.19
CA THR A 226 -8.45 28.15 -2.84
C THR A 226 -7.60 27.12 -2.09
N ASN A 227 -6.96 26.21 -2.84
CA ASN A 227 -6.12 25.14 -2.32
C ASN A 227 -4.63 25.30 -2.67
N TYR A 228 -4.24 26.42 -3.23
CA TYR A 228 -2.87 26.76 -3.59
C TYR A 228 -2.51 28.17 -3.14
N ILE A 229 -1.34 28.30 -2.51
CA ILE A 229 -0.78 29.61 -2.12
C ILE A 229 0.59 29.83 -2.76
N GLU A 230 0.80 31.04 -3.22
CA GLU A 230 2.06 31.51 -3.81
C GLU A 230 2.37 32.92 -3.34
N GLY A 231 3.61 33.38 -3.57
CA GLY A 231 4.10 34.71 -3.18
C GLY A 231 5.19 34.65 -2.10
N GLY A 232 5.76 35.80 -1.77
CA GLY A 232 6.96 35.92 -0.96
C GLY A 232 6.88 35.44 0.51
N THR A 233 5.66 35.19 1.03
CA THR A 233 5.44 34.70 2.40
C THR A 233 5.10 33.21 2.45
N THR A 234 5.31 32.47 1.37
CA THR A 234 4.93 31.05 1.28
C THR A 234 6.06 30.09 1.61
N ASN A 235 7.28 30.59 1.82
CA ASN A 235 8.41 29.76 2.22
C ASN A 235 8.21 29.18 3.61
N LEU A 236 8.51 27.90 3.77
CA LEU A 236 8.54 27.25 5.07
C LEU A 236 9.85 27.61 5.77
N GLY A 237 9.84 28.78 6.43
CA GLY A 237 10.97 29.26 7.22
C GLY A 237 10.84 28.84 8.69
N THR A 238 11.97 28.84 9.41
CA THR A 238 12.01 28.61 10.87
C THR A 238 11.34 29.71 11.68
N ASP A 239 10.99 30.83 11.04
CA ASP A 239 10.22 31.94 11.62
C ASP A 239 8.70 31.63 11.74
N GLY A 240 8.21 30.55 11.12
CA GLY A 240 6.83 30.14 11.15
C GLY A 240 5.85 31.04 10.38
N VAL A 241 6.32 32.07 9.68
CA VAL A 241 5.46 33.01 8.93
C VAL A 241 4.74 32.28 7.77
N GLY A 242 5.48 31.52 6.99
CA GLY A 242 4.91 30.73 5.89
C GLY A 242 3.89 29.71 6.38
N LEU A 243 4.18 29.03 7.48
CA LEU A 243 3.25 28.06 8.08
C LEU A 243 1.97 28.76 8.59
N THR A 244 2.10 29.93 9.18
CA THR A 244 0.95 30.74 9.61
C THR A 244 0.07 31.13 8.42
N ALA A 245 0.67 31.57 7.30
CA ALA A 245 -0.05 31.87 6.07
C ALA A 245 -0.77 30.66 5.51
N GLY A 246 -0.12 29.50 5.51
CA GLY A 246 -0.72 28.23 5.10
C GLY A 246 -1.90 27.81 5.97
N VAL A 247 -1.76 27.88 7.29
CA VAL A 247 -2.85 27.56 8.22
C VAL A 247 -4.05 28.50 8.04
N LYS A 248 -3.78 29.79 7.81
CA LYS A 248 -4.84 30.76 7.47
C LYS A 248 -5.57 30.34 6.20
N ALA A 249 -4.81 30.07 5.12
CA ALA A 249 -5.39 29.63 3.85
C ALA A 249 -6.19 28.34 3.99
N PHE A 250 -5.67 27.35 4.76
CA PHE A 250 -6.36 26.10 5.02
C PHE A 250 -7.74 26.32 5.68
N ARG A 251 -7.82 27.22 6.64
CA ARG A 251 -9.08 27.54 7.32
C ARG A 251 -10.05 28.35 6.46
N GLN A 252 -9.53 29.11 5.51
CA GLN A 252 -10.29 29.95 4.60
C GLN A 252 -10.65 29.26 3.28
N ARG A 253 -10.35 27.95 3.14
CA ARG A 253 -10.76 27.17 1.96
C ARG A 253 -12.26 27.29 1.73
N LYS A 254 -12.63 27.38 0.47
CA LYS A 254 -14.01 27.56 0.04
C LYS A 254 -14.56 26.25 -0.55
N SER A 255 -15.87 26.04 -0.42
CA SER A 255 -16.56 24.96 -1.14
C SER A 255 -16.42 25.16 -2.64
N PRO A 256 -16.57 24.10 -3.47
CA PRO A 256 -16.59 24.24 -4.92
C PRO A 256 -17.65 25.24 -5.34
N LEU A 257 -17.34 26.01 -6.40
CA LEU A 257 -18.31 26.93 -6.98
C LEU A 257 -19.32 26.16 -7.85
N ILE A 258 -20.59 26.30 -7.56
CA ILE A 258 -21.66 25.74 -8.38
C ILE A 258 -21.76 26.56 -9.66
N THR A 259 -21.83 25.89 -10.81
CA THR A 259 -21.93 26.59 -12.13
C THR A 259 -23.14 27.54 -12.18
N GLY A 260 -22.86 28.81 -12.46
CA GLY A 260 -23.87 29.85 -12.53
C GLY A 260 -24.22 30.51 -11.19
N GLU A 261 -23.43 30.20 -10.14
CA GLU A 261 -23.44 30.94 -8.87
C GLU A 261 -22.27 31.94 -8.80
N GLU A 262 -22.41 32.95 -7.96
CA GLU A 262 -21.33 33.89 -7.66
C GLU A 262 -20.36 33.34 -6.60
N ALA A 263 -19.09 33.76 -6.62
CA ALA A 263 -18.08 33.34 -5.66
C ALA A 263 -18.45 33.67 -4.19
N THR A 264 -19.34 34.62 -3.98
CA THR A 264 -19.89 35.02 -2.67
C THR A 264 -20.76 33.92 -2.04
N SER A 265 -21.34 33.03 -2.86
CA SER A 265 -22.18 31.93 -2.40
C SER A 265 -21.35 30.70 -1.86
N GLN A 266 -20.06 30.72 -2.05
CA GLN A 266 -19.19 29.64 -1.56
C GLN A 266 -19.07 29.64 -0.04
N LEU A 267 -19.32 28.50 0.57
CA LEU A 267 -19.17 28.32 2.00
C LEU A 267 -17.69 28.17 2.38
N THR A 268 -17.30 28.77 3.48
CA THR A 268 -15.98 28.53 4.07
C THR A 268 -15.98 27.18 4.76
N LEU A 269 -15.09 26.25 4.30
CA LEU A 269 -15.03 24.88 4.82
C LEU A 269 -14.51 24.82 6.26
N GLY A 270 -13.74 25.83 6.68
CA GLY A 270 -13.11 25.79 8.00
C GLY A 270 -12.10 24.66 8.11
N GLY A 271 -12.15 23.93 9.18
CA GLY A 271 -11.25 22.81 9.43
C GLY A 271 -9.93 23.23 10.07
N ARG A 272 -9.19 22.22 10.54
CA ARG A 272 -7.88 22.42 11.16
C ARG A 272 -6.88 21.46 10.54
N PRO A 273 -5.73 21.96 10.03
CA PRO A 273 -4.69 21.07 9.56
C PRO A 273 -4.03 20.35 10.74
N THR A 274 -3.63 19.11 10.53
CA THR A 274 -2.93 18.28 11.52
C THR A 274 -1.63 17.71 10.97
N LYS A 275 -1.50 17.62 9.64
CA LYS A 275 -0.36 17.04 8.95
C LYS A 275 0.33 18.08 8.09
N LEU A 276 1.66 18.12 8.19
CA LEU A 276 2.55 18.92 7.36
C LEU A 276 3.41 18.00 6.51
N VAL A 277 3.13 17.90 5.23
CA VAL A 277 3.88 17.06 4.29
C VAL A 277 4.93 17.89 3.60
N VAL A 278 6.18 17.46 3.69
CA VAL A 278 7.36 18.20 3.22
C VAL A 278 8.32 17.31 2.43
N PRO A 279 9.08 17.86 1.49
CA PRO A 279 10.23 17.20 0.89
C PRO A 279 11.39 17.12 1.90
N PRO A 280 12.40 16.25 1.67
CA PRO A 280 13.52 16.05 2.59
C PRO A 280 14.34 17.31 2.84
N GLU A 281 14.40 18.24 1.90
CA GLU A 281 15.11 19.52 2.03
C GLU A 281 14.50 20.42 3.12
N LEU A 282 13.22 20.23 3.43
CA LEU A 282 12.51 20.99 4.46
C LEU A 282 12.32 20.22 5.78
N GLU A 283 12.87 19.01 5.91
CA GLU A 283 12.73 18.15 7.10
C GLU A 283 13.17 18.87 8.37
N ALA A 284 14.42 19.37 8.40
CA ALA A 284 14.96 20.06 9.57
C ALA A 284 14.11 21.29 9.97
N THR A 285 13.58 22.01 8.98
CA THR A 285 12.72 23.18 9.24
C THR A 285 11.39 22.75 9.82
N ALA A 286 10.79 21.69 9.29
CA ALA A 286 9.52 21.13 9.76
C ALA A 286 9.65 20.61 11.20
N ASP A 287 10.74 19.92 11.51
CA ASP A 287 11.03 19.42 12.85
C ASP A 287 11.23 20.54 13.87
N VAL A 288 11.96 21.59 13.50
CA VAL A 288 12.11 22.78 14.35
C VAL A 288 10.74 23.43 14.63
N LEU A 289 9.90 23.59 13.61
CA LEU A 289 8.57 24.17 13.76
C LEU A 289 7.64 23.29 14.61
N TYR A 290 7.83 21.97 14.59
CA TYR A 290 7.03 21.04 15.38
C TYR A 290 7.52 20.93 16.83
N ALA A 291 8.81 20.72 17.04
CA ALA A 291 9.37 20.37 18.36
C ALA A 291 9.84 21.58 19.17
N SER A 292 10.26 22.67 18.53
CA SER A 292 10.83 23.82 19.23
C SER A 292 9.77 24.60 19.98
N ARG A 293 10.08 25.01 21.20
CA ARG A 293 9.21 25.91 22.00
C ARG A 293 9.36 27.38 21.58
N ASN A 294 10.50 27.76 21.04
CA ASN A 294 10.80 29.12 20.60
C ASN A 294 11.29 29.10 19.15
N LEU A 295 10.77 29.99 18.32
CA LEU A 295 11.16 30.13 16.92
C LEU A 295 12.52 30.82 16.73
N ASN A 296 12.93 31.63 17.70
CA ASN A 296 14.18 32.36 17.68
C ASN A 296 14.95 32.22 18.98
N ALA A 297 16.16 31.70 18.92
CA ALA A 297 17.01 31.52 20.10
C ALA A 297 17.46 32.87 20.75
N VAL A 298 17.37 33.98 20.00
CA VAL A 298 17.86 35.30 20.43
C VAL A 298 16.79 36.10 21.19
N LYS A 299 15.50 35.81 20.97
CA LYS A 299 14.40 36.48 21.66
C LYS A 299 13.50 35.46 22.38
N ALA A 300 13.62 35.40 23.69
CA ALA A 300 12.78 34.55 24.52
C ALA A 300 11.26 34.87 24.42
N SER A 301 10.91 36.00 23.78
CA SER A 301 9.51 36.43 23.58
C SER A 301 8.83 35.76 22.36
N ASP A 302 9.57 35.08 21.49
CA ASP A 302 9.02 34.53 20.26
C ASP A 302 8.63 33.06 20.47
N ALA A 303 7.54 32.85 21.24
CA ALA A 303 6.99 31.53 21.45
C ALA A 303 6.50 30.91 20.14
N ASN A 304 6.85 29.64 19.92
CA ASN A 304 6.36 28.89 18.78
C ASN A 304 4.87 28.52 18.93
N ILE A 305 4.01 29.25 18.24
CA ILE A 305 2.57 28.99 18.23
C ILE A 305 2.19 27.70 17.48
N HIS A 306 3.13 27.11 16.74
CA HIS A 306 2.92 25.91 15.93
C HIS A 306 3.39 24.63 16.61
N ALA A 307 4.06 24.72 17.75
CA ALA A 307 4.61 23.58 18.47
C ALA A 307 3.54 22.48 18.71
N ASN A 308 3.87 21.26 18.37
CA ASN A 308 3.05 20.05 18.51
C ASN A 308 1.66 20.12 17.81
N LYS A 309 1.51 20.93 16.76
CA LYS A 309 0.20 21.07 16.09
C LYS A 309 0.12 20.37 14.73
N TYR A 310 1.17 20.38 13.97
CA TYR A 310 1.18 19.88 12.58
C TYR A 310 2.28 18.84 12.47
N ARG A 311 1.91 17.56 12.51
CA ARG A 311 2.86 16.45 12.46
C ARG A 311 3.62 16.48 11.14
N PRO A 312 4.95 16.59 11.15
CA PRO A 312 5.74 16.54 9.93
C PRO A 312 5.74 15.12 9.34
N ILE A 313 5.59 15.04 8.04
CA ILE A 313 5.67 13.82 7.25
C ILE A 313 6.63 14.11 6.11
N VAL A 314 7.81 13.52 6.20
CA VAL A 314 8.85 13.71 5.18
C VAL A 314 8.66 12.70 4.07
N VAL A 315 8.64 13.19 2.84
CA VAL A 315 8.37 12.38 1.64
C VAL A 315 9.43 12.67 0.59
N ASN A 316 10.28 11.70 0.35
CA ASN A 316 11.42 11.81 -0.57
C ASN A 316 10.98 12.05 -2.02
N GLU A 317 9.84 11.49 -2.40
CA GLU A 317 9.30 11.54 -3.75
C GLU A 317 8.85 12.94 -4.19
N LEU A 318 8.65 13.87 -3.25
CA LEU A 318 8.22 15.24 -3.56
C LEU A 318 9.28 16.07 -4.28
N SER A 319 10.56 15.79 -4.05
CA SER A 319 11.67 16.47 -4.71
C SER A 319 12.26 15.71 -5.89
N ASP A 320 11.77 14.49 -6.16
CA ASP A 320 12.29 13.65 -7.25
C ASP A 320 11.50 13.85 -8.55
N SER A 321 12.18 14.31 -9.59
CA SER A 321 11.63 14.53 -10.94
C SER A 321 11.11 13.24 -11.62
N ALA A 322 11.54 12.05 -11.16
CA ALA A 322 11.09 10.78 -11.70
C ALA A 322 9.61 10.47 -11.39
N TYR A 323 9.00 11.19 -10.46
CA TYR A 323 7.61 10.98 -10.04
C TYR A 323 6.60 11.93 -10.69
N GLY A 324 7.02 12.94 -11.44
CA GLY A 324 6.13 13.79 -12.22
C GLY A 324 6.52 15.26 -12.23
N GLY A 325 5.84 16.04 -13.05
CA GLY A 325 6.15 17.47 -13.24
C GLY A 325 5.85 18.39 -12.04
N GLY A 326 5.16 17.88 -11.04
CA GLY A 326 4.83 18.64 -9.82
C GLY A 326 5.87 18.57 -8.70
N TYR A 327 7.02 17.92 -8.97
CA TYR A 327 8.12 17.83 -8.01
C TYR A 327 8.66 19.21 -7.61
N SER A 328 9.05 19.35 -6.36
CA SER A 328 9.64 20.59 -5.84
C SER A 328 10.34 20.35 -4.52
N ALA A 329 11.55 20.89 -4.39
CA ALA A 329 12.33 20.88 -3.16
C ALA A 329 11.84 21.91 -2.12
N THR A 330 10.94 22.81 -2.50
CA THR A 330 10.49 23.92 -1.64
C THR A 330 8.99 23.89 -1.35
N ALA A 331 8.19 23.19 -2.17
CA ALA A 331 6.76 23.09 -1.98
C ALA A 331 6.43 22.20 -0.77
N TRP A 332 5.44 22.61 -0.01
CA TRP A 332 4.94 21.86 1.15
C TRP A 332 3.42 21.88 1.18
N TYR A 333 2.85 20.94 1.94
CA TYR A 333 1.41 20.70 1.93
C TYR A 333 0.87 20.60 3.35
N LEU A 334 -0.37 21.06 3.55
CA LEU A 334 -1.12 20.86 4.78
C LEU A 334 -2.38 20.05 4.52
N PHE A 335 -2.61 19.04 5.36
CA PHE A 335 -3.80 18.20 5.33
C PHE A 335 -4.47 18.14 6.72
N GLY A 336 -5.78 17.90 6.72
CA GLY A 336 -6.50 17.51 7.92
C GLY A 336 -6.23 16.06 8.28
N GLU A 337 -6.77 15.59 9.39
CA GLU A 337 -6.54 14.21 9.86
C GLU A 337 -7.09 13.17 8.87
N ASN A 338 -8.33 13.39 8.43
CA ASN A 338 -9.04 12.47 7.54
C ASN A 338 -9.13 12.99 6.10
N ASP A 339 -8.58 14.16 5.83
CA ASP A 339 -8.65 14.79 4.51
C ASP A 339 -7.52 14.25 3.64
N LYS A 340 -7.88 13.48 2.60
CA LYS A 340 -6.93 12.82 1.72
C LYS A 340 -7.22 13.14 0.25
N PRO A 341 -6.24 13.71 -0.49
CA PRO A 341 -6.44 14.14 -1.86
C PRO A 341 -6.49 13.00 -2.88
N ILE A 342 -5.94 11.86 -2.52
CA ILE A 342 -5.79 10.69 -3.38
C ILE A 342 -6.73 9.58 -2.91
N VAL A 343 -7.20 8.77 -3.85
CA VAL A 343 -7.89 7.51 -3.56
C VAL A 343 -7.11 6.37 -4.16
N THR A 344 -6.75 5.40 -3.33
CA THR A 344 -6.18 4.12 -3.75
C THR A 344 -7.28 3.07 -3.69
N SER A 345 -7.57 2.45 -4.82
CA SER A 345 -8.61 1.44 -4.96
C SER A 345 -7.98 0.06 -5.09
N PHE A 346 -8.52 -0.91 -4.36
CA PHE A 346 -8.11 -2.32 -4.43
C PHE A 346 -9.26 -3.19 -4.89
N LEU A 347 -8.99 -4.16 -5.75
CA LEU A 347 -9.99 -5.12 -6.21
C LEU A 347 -10.44 -5.99 -5.03
N ASN A 348 -11.75 -6.06 -4.80
CA ASN A 348 -12.38 -6.77 -3.69
C ASN A 348 -11.80 -6.42 -2.29
N GLY A 349 -11.17 -5.25 -2.17
CA GLY A 349 -10.55 -4.79 -0.92
C GLY A 349 -9.24 -5.49 -0.54
N GLN A 350 -8.65 -6.27 -1.44
CA GLN A 350 -7.40 -6.99 -1.18
C GLN A 350 -6.20 -6.05 -1.28
N GLN A 351 -5.68 -5.62 -0.15
CA GLN A 351 -4.58 -4.65 -0.07
C GLN A 351 -3.20 -5.29 -0.21
N SER A 352 -3.09 -6.61 -0.11
CA SER A 352 -1.84 -7.35 -0.22
C SER A 352 -1.74 -8.09 -1.56
N PRO A 353 -0.53 -8.22 -2.12
CA PRO A 353 -0.32 -9.02 -3.32
C PRO A 353 -0.53 -10.51 -3.04
N THR A 354 -0.83 -11.26 -4.10
CA THR A 354 -1.03 -12.72 -4.05
C THR A 354 0.03 -13.41 -4.91
N VAL A 355 0.54 -14.55 -4.44
CA VAL A 355 1.38 -15.46 -5.24
C VAL A 355 0.59 -16.72 -5.55
N GLU A 356 0.66 -17.13 -6.80
CA GLU A 356 0.15 -18.40 -7.29
C GLU A 356 1.28 -19.19 -7.94
N SER A 357 1.26 -20.51 -7.75
CA SER A 357 2.12 -21.40 -8.52
C SER A 357 1.50 -21.69 -9.88
N ALA A 358 2.30 -21.63 -10.93
CA ALA A 358 1.90 -22.09 -12.25
C ALA A 358 2.44 -23.51 -12.48
N ASP A 359 1.70 -24.30 -13.25
CA ASP A 359 2.20 -25.57 -13.75
C ASP A 359 3.47 -25.34 -14.57
N ALA A 360 4.44 -26.23 -14.38
CA ALA A 360 5.70 -26.14 -15.10
C ALA A 360 5.46 -26.29 -16.62
N ASP A 361 5.90 -25.33 -17.40
CA ASP A 361 5.93 -25.47 -18.84
C ASP A 361 6.90 -26.59 -19.22
N PHE A 362 6.54 -27.43 -20.20
CA PHE A 362 7.36 -28.56 -20.66
C PHE A 362 8.80 -28.15 -21.06
N SER A 363 8.98 -26.90 -21.43
CA SER A 363 10.29 -26.34 -21.80
C SER A 363 11.20 -26.00 -20.62
N THR A 364 10.66 -25.94 -19.39
CA THR A 364 11.43 -25.49 -18.23
C THR A 364 11.36 -26.52 -17.11
N LEU A 365 12.50 -27.10 -16.74
CA LEU A 365 12.61 -28.00 -15.59
C LEU A 365 12.58 -27.14 -14.31
N GLY A 366 11.39 -26.98 -13.70
CA GLY A 366 11.24 -26.17 -12.51
C GLY A 366 9.78 -25.84 -12.19
N VAL A 367 9.55 -25.11 -11.10
CA VAL A 367 8.23 -24.61 -10.71
C VAL A 367 8.20 -23.11 -10.92
N GLN A 368 7.17 -22.63 -11.59
CA GLN A 368 6.98 -21.21 -11.84
C GLN A 368 5.98 -20.63 -10.82
N PHE A 369 6.27 -19.43 -10.37
CA PHE A 369 5.40 -18.65 -9.51
C PHE A 369 5.11 -17.31 -10.15
N ARG A 370 3.88 -16.85 -10.02
CA ARG A 370 3.48 -15.48 -10.39
C ARG A 370 2.97 -14.75 -9.16
N GLY A 371 3.49 -13.55 -8.95
CA GLY A 371 2.93 -12.61 -7.99
C GLY A 371 2.11 -11.57 -8.73
N TYR A 372 0.90 -11.26 -8.27
CA TYR A 372 0.08 -10.21 -8.83
C TYR A 372 -0.61 -9.40 -7.73
N HIS A 373 -0.97 -8.18 -8.08
CA HIS A 373 -1.67 -7.26 -7.21
C HIS A 373 -2.53 -6.31 -8.04
N ASP A 374 -3.79 -6.18 -7.66
CA ASP A 374 -4.80 -5.41 -8.38
C ASP A 374 -5.12 -4.12 -7.63
N PHE A 375 -4.60 -3.01 -8.10
CA PHE A 375 -4.83 -1.71 -7.49
C PHE A 375 -4.83 -0.58 -8.53
N GLY A 376 -5.38 0.56 -8.12
CA GLY A 376 -5.36 1.78 -8.89
C GLY A 376 -5.28 2.98 -7.98
N CYS A 377 -4.86 4.10 -8.52
CA CYS A 377 -4.69 5.33 -7.76
C CYS A 377 -5.14 6.51 -8.62
N ASP A 378 -6.04 7.30 -8.08
CA ASP A 378 -6.65 8.43 -8.78
C ASP A 378 -6.72 9.67 -7.87
N GLN A 379 -6.63 10.85 -8.47
CA GLN A 379 -6.87 12.12 -7.77
C GLN A 379 -8.37 12.24 -7.49
N SER A 380 -8.73 12.63 -6.28
CA SER A 380 -10.12 12.72 -5.86
C SER A 380 -10.43 14.09 -5.25
N GLU A 381 -10.10 14.28 -3.98
CA GLU A 381 -10.57 15.41 -3.20
C GLU A 381 -9.56 16.56 -3.20
N TYR A 382 -9.72 17.51 -4.13
CA TYR A 382 -8.82 18.67 -4.18
C TYR A 382 -8.99 19.64 -3.00
N MET A 383 -10.10 19.55 -2.27
CA MET A 383 -10.33 20.35 -1.06
C MET A 383 -9.73 19.70 0.20
N ALA A 384 -9.15 18.51 0.10
CA ALA A 384 -8.54 17.83 1.23
C ALA A 384 -7.40 18.61 1.88
N GLY A 385 -6.71 19.45 1.13
CA GLY A 385 -5.55 20.16 1.66
C GLY A 385 -5.25 21.45 0.91
N ILE A 386 -4.10 22.01 1.26
CA ILE A 386 -3.49 23.10 0.51
C ILE A 386 -2.07 22.75 0.13
N LYS A 387 -1.63 23.29 -1.01
CA LYS A 387 -0.25 23.30 -1.46
C LYS A 387 0.30 24.72 -1.31
N SER A 388 1.49 24.84 -0.73
CA SER A 388 2.30 26.05 -0.80
C SER A 388 3.36 25.91 -1.89
N LYS A 389 3.58 26.95 -2.66
CA LYS A 389 4.71 27.00 -3.61
C LYS A 389 6.06 26.88 -2.90
N GLY A 390 6.18 27.42 -1.68
CA GLY A 390 7.38 27.34 -0.86
C GLY A 390 8.57 28.16 -1.35
N ALA A 391 8.37 28.95 -2.39
CA ALA A 391 9.38 29.86 -2.94
C ALA A 391 8.75 31.21 -3.26
N ALA A 392 9.57 32.25 -3.17
CA ALA A 392 9.18 33.60 -3.54
C ALA A 392 8.80 33.71 -5.03
#